data_c0dc858a341898451b67a1fb5cf11c1e
#
_entry.id   c0dc858a341898451b67a1fb5cf11c1e
#
_cell.length_a   1.000
_cell.length_b   1.000
_cell.length_c   1.000
_cell.angle_alpha   90.00
_cell.angle_beta   90.00
_cell.angle_gamma   90.00
#
_symmetry.space_group_name_H-M   'P 1'
#
loop_
_entity.id
_entity.type
_entity.pdbx_description
1 polymer ?
#
loop_
_entity_poly.entity_id
_entity_poly.type
_entity_poly.pdbx_seq_one_letter_code
_entity_poly.pdbx_strand_id
1 'polypeptide(L)'
;MALAQTDRKEVRAGNRQFKKGNWQNAEIEYRKAQVKDSSSFAANYNLAGALYREGNFDEAGKSLGRLKDAAPVSANSADYYYNLGNIAVQKKDWKAAVDAYKQSLLRNPGDLDAKENYAYAKQMLKNE
;
A
#
# COMPACT_ATOMS: atom_id res chain seq x y z
N MET A 1 -21.35 -12.89 1.23
CA MET A 1 -22.57 -12.08 1.37
C MET A 1 -22.48 -10.80 0.56
N ALA A 2 -23.60 -10.30 0.15
CA ALA A 2 -23.68 -9.12 -0.71
C ALA A 2 -23.02 -7.86 -0.11
N LEU A 3 -23.00 -7.75 1.22
CA LEU A 3 -22.45 -6.57 1.89
C LEU A 3 -20.98 -6.34 1.58
N ALA A 4 -20.21 -7.43 1.40
CA ALA A 4 -18.78 -7.32 1.09
C ALA A 4 -18.52 -6.80 -0.34
N GLN A 5 -19.58 -6.66 -1.15
CA GLN A 5 -19.46 -6.24 -2.56
C GLN A 5 -19.98 -4.82 -2.81
N THR A 6 -20.39 -4.10 -1.77
CA THR A 6 -21.07 -2.81 -1.94
C THR A 6 -20.19 -1.72 -2.56
N ASP A 7 -18.87 -1.83 -2.42
CA ASP A 7 -17.90 -0.87 -2.94
C ASP A 7 -17.29 -1.27 -4.28
N ARG A 8 -17.71 -2.43 -4.83
CA ARG A 8 -17.05 -3.01 -6.01
C ARG A 8 -17.08 -2.09 -7.24
N LYS A 9 -18.19 -1.42 -7.47
CA LYS A 9 -18.35 -0.52 -8.62
C LYS A 9 -17.33 0.60 -8.57
N GLU A 10 -17.17 1.21 -7.42
CA GLU A 10 -16.25 2.34 -7.22
C GLU A 10 -14.79 1.87 -7.29
N VAL A 11 -14.48 0.71 -6.73
CA VAL A 11 -13.14 0.14 -6.83
C VAL A 11 -12.77 -0.09 -8.31
N ARG A 12 -13.70 -0.63 -9.10
CA ARG A 12 -13.46 -0.85 -10.54
C ARG A 12 -13.25 0.47 -11.27
N ALA A 13 -14.05 1.49 -10.94
CA ALA A 13 -13.90 2.82 -11.53
C ALA A 13 -12.53 3.41 -11.20
N GLY A 14 -12.11 3.27 -9.95
CA GLY A 14 -10.77 3.69 -9.52
C GLY A 14 -9.67 2.96 -10.27
N ASN A 15 -9.82 1.65 -10.42
CA ASN A 15 -8.83 0.84 -11.14
C ASN A 15 -8.69 1.28 -12.60
N ARG A 16 -9.79 1.63 -13.25
CA ARG A 16 -9.73 2.14 -14.62
C ARG A 16 -8.95 3.45 -14.70
N GLN A 17 -9.18 4.34 -13.76
CA GLN A 17 -8.45 5.62 -13.72
C GLN A 17 -6.97 5.40 -13.39
N PHE A 18 -6.69 4.50 -12.47
CA PHE A 18 -5.32 4.17 -12.08
C PHE A 18 -4.53 3.64 -13.28
N LYS A 19 -5.15 2.76 -14.06
CA LYS A 19 -4.53 2.15 -15.23
C LYS A 19 -4.16 3.21 -16.29
N LYS A 20 -4.94 4.28 -16.37
CA LYS A 20 -4.69 5.40 -17.28
C LYS A 20 -3.67 6.39 -16.75
N GLY A 21 -3.19 6.21 -15.53
CA GLY A 21 -2.29 7.16 -14.88
C GLY A 21 -2.99 8.37 -14.29
N ASN A 22 -4.32 8.36 -14.20
CA ASN A 22 -5.10 9.44 -13.63
C ASN A 22 -5.24 9.23 -12.13
N TRP A 23 -4.14 9.51 -11.40
CA TRP A 23 -4.04 9.17 -9.97
C TRP A 23 -5.08 9.88 -9.13
N GLN A 24 -5.34 11.16 -9.38
CA GLN A 24 -6.32 11.93 -8.61
C GLN A 24 -7.73 11.44 -8.84
N ASN A 25 -8.08 11.09 -10.08
CA ASN A 25 -9.39 10.52 -10.37
C ASN A 25 -9.55 9.14 -9.75
N ALA A 26 -8.49 8.35 -9.75
CA ALA A 26 -8.48 7.05 -9.06
C ALA A 26 -8.74 7.24 -7.57
N GLU A 27 -8.06 8.21 -6.96
CA GLU A 27 -8.25 8.52 -5.53
C GLU A 27 -9.72 8.83 -5.23
N ILE A 28 -10.36 9.65 -6.05
CA ILE A 28 -11.76 10.03 -5.84
C ILE A 28 -12.65 8.79 -5.82
N GLU A 29 -12.47 7.90 -6.80
CA GLU A 29 -13.29 6.68 -6.88
C GLU A 29 -13.03 5.75 -5.69
N TYR A 30 -11.77 5.59 -5.30
CA TYR A 30 -11.44 4.76 -4.14
C TYR A 30 -11.98 5.34 -2.83
N ARG A 31 -12.00 6.66 -2.70
CA ARG A 31 -12.61 7.29 -1.51
C ARG A 31 -14.12 7.11 -1.48
N LYS A 32 -14.78 7.10 -2.64
CA LYS A 32 -16.21 6.75 -2.71
C LYS A 32 -16.44 5.31 -2.25
N ALA A 33 -15.57 4.40 -2.65
CA ALA A 33 -15.62 3.01 -2.19
C ALA A 33 -15.47 2.94 -0.68
N GLN A 34 -14.53 3.72 -0.13
CA GLN A 34 -14.26 3.77 1.30
C GLN A 34 -15.45 4.28 2.11
N VAL A 35 -16.20 5.23 1.54
CA VAL A 35 -17.44 5.73 2.17
C VAL A 35 -18.47 4.62 2.27
N LYS A 36 -18.58 3.78 1.24
CA LYS A 36 -19.50 2.65 1.23
C LYS A 36 -19.09 1.55 2.18
N ASP A 37 -17.80 1.28 2.29
CA ASP A 37 -17.26 0.26 3.18
C ASP A 37 -15.87 0.70 3.65
N SER A 38 -15.81 1.30 4.82
CA SER A 38 -14.56 1.84 5.37
C SER A 38 -13.52 0.78 5.69
N SER A 39 -13.93 -0.47 5.81
CA SER A 39 -13.02 -1.59 6.09
C SER A 39 -12.63 -2.36 4.83
N SER A 40 -13.09 -1.94 3.65
CA SER A 40 -12.79 -2.62 2.39
C SER A 40 -11.29 -2.73 2.17
N PHE A 41 -10.80 -3.96 2.00
CA PHE A 41 -9.39 -4.20 1.71
C PHE A 41 -9.00 -3.52 0.39
N ALA A 42 -9.77 -3.78 -0.67
CA ALA A 42 -9.46 -3.25 -1.99
C ALA A 42 -9.48 -1.73 -2.01
N ALA A 43 -10.48 -1.10 -1.39
CA ALA A 43 -10.59 0.36 -1.36
C ALA A 43 -9.37 0.98 -0.67
N ASN A 44 -9.01 0.48 0.50
CA ASN A 44 -7.90 1.05 1.28
C ASN A 44 -6.54 0.75 0.64
N TYR A 45 -6.35 -0.48 0.15
CA TYR A 45 -5.10 -0.88 -0.47
C TYR A 45 -4.85 -0.10 -1.77
N ASN A 46 -5.87 -0.01 -2.62
CA ASN A 46 -5.74 0.68 -3.90
C ASN A 46 -5.68 2.20 -3.73
N LEU A 47 -6.40 2.74 -2.72
CA LEU A 47 -6.28 4.15 -2.39
C LEU A 47 -4.84 4.50 -2.01
N ALA A 48 -4.20 3.66 -1.20
CA ALA A 48 -2.81 3.88 -0.84
C ALA A 48 -1.91 3.93 -2.08
N GLY A 49 -2.18 3.08 -3.06
CA GLY A 49 -1.44 3.09 -4.33
C GLY A 49 -1.58 4.41 -5.09
N ALA A 50 -2.81 4.91 -5.19
CA ALA A 50 -3.06 6.19 -5.87
C ALA A 50 -2.39 7.35 -5.13
N LEU A 51 -2.51 7.38 -3.82
CA LEU A 51 -1.89 8.42 -3.00
C LEU A 51 -0.36 8.38 -3.10
N TYR A 52 0.22 7.18 -3.13
CA TYR A 52 1.65 7.03 -3.32
C TYR A 52 2.10 7.65 -4.65
N ARG A 53 1.34 7.37 -5.73
CA ARG A 53 1.66 7.92 -7.06
C ARG A 53 1.53 9.43 -7.10
N GLU A 54 0.63 10.00 -6.30
CA GLU A 54 0.49 11.45 -6.18
C GLU A 54 1.58 12.09 -5.32
N GLY A 55 2.40 11.29 -4.65
CA GLY A 55 3.42 11.79 -3.71
C GLY A 55 2.86 12.10 -2.33
N ASN A 56 1.64 11.69 -2.04
CA ASN A 56 1.00 11.93 -0.74
C ASN A 56 1.27 10.73 0.18
N PHE A 57 2.49 10.68 0.70
CA PHE A 57 2.98 9.51 1.42
C PHE A 57 2.36 9.35 2.81
N ASP A 58 2.05 10.45 3.49
CA ASP A 58 1.40 10.38 4.80
C ASP A 58 0.01 9.76 4.70
N GLU A 59 -0.79 10.21 3.73
CA GLU A 59 -2.14 9.67 3.53
C GLU A 59 -2.09 8.24 3.02
N ALA A 60 -1.10 7.91 2.18
CA ALA A 60 -0.91 6.54 1.72
C ALA A 60 -0.65 5.60 2.92
N GLY A 61 0.20 6.02 3.84
CA GLY A 61 0.48 5.26 5.06
C GLY A 61 -0.76 5.08 5.93
N LYS A 62 -1.59 6.11 6.03
CA LYS A 62 -2.85 6.01 6.80
C LYS A 62 -3.81 5.00 6.19
N SER A 63 -3.93 4.99 4.85
CA SER A 63 -4.79 4.03 4.17
C SER A 63 -4.33 2.60 4.39
N LEU A 64 -3.03 2.33 4.28
CA LEU A 64 -2.49 1.00 4.60
C LEU A 64 -2.65 0.68 6.08
N GLY A 65 -2.52 1.66 6.96
CA GLY A 65 -2.69 1.48 8.40
C GLY A 65 -4.06 0.92 8.78
N ARG A 66 -5.08 1.20 7.98
CA ARG A 66 -6.42 0.65 8.20
C ARG A 66 -6.46 -0.86 7.99
N LEU A 67 -5.45 -1.41 7.31
CA LEU A 67 -5.37 -2.84 6.98
C LEU A 67 -4.37 -3.57 7.87
N LYS A 68 -3.87 -2.94 8.92
CA LYS A 68 -2.79 -3.49 9.74
C LYS A 68 -3.12 -4.84 10.38
N ASP A 69 -4.39 -5.12 10.62
CA ASP A 69 -4.80 -6.40 11.22
C ASP A 69 -5.14 -7.46 10.16
N ALA A 70 -5.72 -7.04 9.04
CA ALA A 70 -6.17 -7.96 7.99
C ALA A 70 -5.07 -8.32 7.00
N ALA A 71 -4.24 -7.34 6.61
CA ALA A 71 -3.26 -7.54 5.55
C ALA A 71 -2.16 -8.56 5.91
N PRO A 72 -1.62 -8.56 7.15
CA PRO A 72 -0.53 -9.51 7.48
C PRO A 72 -0.91 -10.97 7.38
N VAL A 73 -2.19 -11.30 7.48
CA VAL A 73 -2.68 -12.70 7.39
C VAL A 73 -3.36 -12.98 6.06
N SER A 74 -3.28 -12.05 5.12
CA SER A 74 -3.90 -12.20 3.80
C SER A 74 -2.90 -12.75 2.78
N ALA A 75 -3.42 -13.15 1.61
CA ALA A 75 -2.58 -13.54 0.48
C ALA A 75 -1.73 -12.38 -0.06
N ASN A 76 -2.09 -11.14 0.27
CA ASN A 76 -1.39 -9.94 -0.17
C ASN A 76 -0.38 -9.43 0.85
N SER A 77 -0.04 -10.23 1.86
CA SER A 77 0.81 -9.77 2.95
C SER A 77 2.20 -9.31 2.50
N ALA A 78 2.83 -10.03 1.58
CA ALA A 78 4.14 -9.65 1.08
C ALA A 78 4.11 -8.28 0.40
N ASP A 79 3.12 -8.05 -0.46
CA ASP A 79 2.96 -6.79 -1.17
C ASP A 79 2.60 -5.64 -0.22
N TYR A 80 1.77 -5.93 0.78
CA TYR A 80 1.41 -4.96 1.80
C TYR A 80 2.67 -4.42 2.51
N TYR A 81 3.54 -5.32 2.96
CA TYR A 81 4.77 -4.91 3.63
C TYR A 81 5.75 -4.23 2.69
N TYR A 82 5.81 -4.67 1.43
CA TYR A 82 6.64 -4.02 0.43
C TYR A 82 6.21 -2.57 0.24
N ASN A 83 4.91 -2.33 0.13
CA ASN A 83 4.36 -0.99 -0.04
C ASN A 83 4.60 -0.12 1.19
N LEU A 84 4.48 -0.69 2.40
CA LEU A 84 4.83 0.02 3.63
C LEU A 84 6.29 0.45 3.61
N GLY A 85 7.17 -0.44 3.17
CA GLY A 85 8.60 -0.14 3.04
C GLY A 85 8.85 1.02 2.09
N ASN A 86 8.18 0.99 0.93
CA ASN A 86 8.32 2.05 -0.07
C ASN A 86 7.86 3.40 0.46
N ILE A 87 6.76 3.43 1.20
CA ILE A 87 6.27 4.66 1.82
C ILE A 87 7.30 5.18 2.84
N ALA A 88 7.82 4.28 3.66
CA ALA A 88 8.82 4.64 4.67
C ALA A 88 10.08 5.22 4.03
N VAL A 89 10.54 4.66 2.92
CA VAL A 89 11.70 5.18 2.17
C VAL A 89 11.43 6.62 1.72
N GLN A 90 10.25 6.88 1.18
CA GLN A 90 9.90 8.22 0.72
C GLN A 90 9.88 9.23 1.87
N LYS A 91 9.53 8.77 3.06
CA LYS A 91 9.52 9.61 4.27
C LYS A 91 10.87 9.61 4.99
N LYS A 92 11.84 8.88 4.45
CA LYS A 92 13.18 8.73 5.04
C LYS A 92 13.14 8.13 6.44
N ASP A 93 12.13 7.33 6.72
CA ASP A 93 12.03 6.54 7.95
C ASP A 93 12.70 5.19 7.69
N TRP A 94 14.03 5.18 7.79
CA TRP A 94 14.84 4.03 7.39
C TRP A 94 14.61 2.81 8.28
N LYS A 95 14.38 3.04 9.57
CA LYS A 95 14.08 1.94 10.50
C LYS A 95 12.78 1.24 10.12
N ALA A 96 11.73 2.02 9.86
CA ALA A 96 10.45 1.47 9.43
C ALA A 96 10.56 0.77 8.07
N ALA A 97 11.36 1.32 7.15
CA ALA A 97 11.59 0.71 5.85
C ALA A 97 12.27 -0.65 5.97
N VAL A 98 13.32 -0.73 6.79
CA VAL A 98 14.04 -2.00 7.03
C VAL A 98 13.08 -3.03 7.60
N ASP A 99 12.30 -2.66 8.62
CA ASP A 99 11.38 -3.59 9.26
C ASP A 99 10.31 -4.10 8.27
N ALA A 100 9.76 -3.20 7.45
CA ALA A 100 8.72 -3.56 6.50
C ALA A 100 9.26 -4.47 5.39
N TYR A 101 10.40 -4.13 4.79
CA TYR A 101 11.00 -4.95 3.75
C TYR A 101 11.40 -6.32 4.28
N LYS A 102 11.86 -6.40 5.52
CA LYS A 102 12.15 -7.68 6.15
C LYS A 102 10.92 -8.56 6.21
N GLN A 103 9.79 -7.99 6.62
CA GLN A 103 8.53 -8.74 6.67
C GLN A 103 8.08 -9.19 5.28
N SER A 104 8.26 -8.32 4.27
CA SER A 104 7.96 -8.68 2.89
C SER A 104 8.80 -9.87 2.42
N LEU A 105 10.10 -9.83 2.69
CA LEU A 105 11.03 -10.90 2.28
C LEU A 105 10.79 -12.21 3.02
N LEU A 106 10.35 -12.17 4.27
CA LEU A 106 9.99 -13.38 5.00
C LEU A 106 8.83 -14.11 4.32
N ARG A 107 7.95 -13.37 3.65
CA ARG A 107 6.79 -13.93 2.95
C ARG A 107 7.05 -14.24 1.48
N ASN A 108 7.97 -13.52 0.86
CA ASN A 108 8.35 -13.72 -0.54
C ASN A 108 9.87 -13.56 -0.68
N PRO A 109 10.65 -14.59 -0.31
CA PRO A 109 12.12 -14.49 -0.30
C PRO A 109 12.75 -14.30 -1.66
N GLY A 110 12.03 -14.61 -2.74
CA GLY A 110 12.55 -14.50 -4.11
C GLY A 110 12.38 -13.12 -4.75
N ASP A 111 11.77 -12.17 -4.05
CA ASP A 111 11.52 -10.84 -4.60
C ASP A 111 12.81 -10.03 -4.67
N LEU A 112 13.35 -9.87 -5.88
CA LEU A 112 14.63 -9.17 -6.10
C LEU A 112 14.51 -7.67 -5.79
N ASP A 113 13.39 -7.06 -6.15
CA ASP A 113 13.17 -5.63 -5.88
C ASP A 113 13.14 -5.38 -4.37
N ALA A 114 12.47 -6.25 -3.62
CA ALA A 114 12.42 -6.12 -2.17
C ALA A 114 13.81 -6.31 -1.55
N LYS A 115 14.63 -7.24 -2.08
CA LYS A 115 16.00 -7.45 -1.61
C LYS A 115 16.85 -6.20 -1.82
N GLU A 116 16.77 -5.61 -3.01
CA GLU A 116 17.54 -4.40 -3.32
C GLU A 116 17.12 -3.24 -2.44
N ASN A 117 15.83 -3.05 -2.28
CA ASN A 117 15.29 -1.96 -1.47
C ASN A 117 15.62 -2.15 0.01
N TYR A 118 15.59 -3.40 0.48
CA TYR A 118 15.98 -3.74 1.84
C TYR A 118 17.46 -3.38 2.09
N ALA A 119 18.33 -3.78 1.18
CA ALA A 119 19.76 -3.47 1.28
C ALA A 119 20.00 -1.96 1.30
N TYR A 120 19.28 -1.22 0.44
CA TYR A 120 19.39 0.23 0.38
C TYR A 120 18.93 0.86 1.71
N ALA A 121 17.79 0.45 2.22
CA ALA A 121 17.26 0.99 3.48
C ALA A 121 18.20 0.70 4.65
N LYS A 122 18.77 -0.51 4.70
CA LYS A 122 19.76 -0.87 5.73
C LYS A 122 20.99 0.03 5.66
N GLN A 123 21.48 0.30 4.46
CA GLN A 123 22.63 1.18 4.27
C GLN A 123 22.32 2.59 4.75
N MET A 124 21.16 3.11 4.41
CA MET A 124 20.75 4.44 4.83
C MET A 124 20.59 4.53 6.35
N LEU A 125 20.02 3.49 6.96
CA LEU A 125 19.88 3.43 8.42
C LEU A 125 21.26 3.43 9.10
N LYS A 126 22.21 2.68 8.55
CA LYS A 126 23.57 2.61 9.09
C LYS A 126 24.28 3.94 9.02
N ASN A 127 23.96 4.75 8.02
CA ASN A 127 24.63 6.05 7.78
C ASN A 127 24.00 7.21 8.58
N GLU A 128 22.94 6.98 9.31
CA GLU A 128 22.32 8.01 10.14
C GLU A 128 23.21 8.49 11.26
#